data_6441adb69959bba45ff930766d0cc49c
#
_entry.id   6441adb69959bba45ff930766d0cc49c
#
_cell.length_a   1.000
_cell.length_b   1.000
_cell.length_c   1.000
_cell.angle_alpha   90.00
_cell.angle_beta   90.00
_cell.angle_gamma   90.00
#
_symmetry.space_group_name_H-M   'P 1'
#
loop_
_entity.id
_entity.type
_entity.pdbx_description
1 polymer ?
#
loop_
_entity_poly.entity_id
_entity_poly.type
_entity_poly.pdbx_seq_one_letter_code
_entity_poly.pdbx_strand_id
1 'polypeptide(L)'
;MSTDVLDPTIAPTVFFWLALPVAIWAAWSDLARMRIPNMSVVALLCIFALAGFAVLPFDQYLYRWLHFVVVLVLGFALNSTGTLGAGDAKFAAAAAPLIPLSDVSFLIMLFCANLLGTWITHRIAKHTKLRTLAPKWKSWSTGWDYPMGFALSSTLVMYLAIAAFV
;
A
#
# COMPACT_ATOMS: atom_id res chain seq x y z
N MET A 1 31.66 -20.16 6.73
CA MET A 1 30.38 -20.41 6.09
C MET A 1 29.85 -19.03 5.69
N SER A 2 30.12 -18.61 4.44
CA SER A 2 29.73 -17.32 3.92
C SER A 2 28.21 -17.28 3.86
N THR A 3 27.60 -16.50 4.74
CA THR A 3 26.21 -16.07 4.52
C THR A 3 26.26 -15.22 3.26
N ASP A 4 25.87 -15.79 2.13
CA ASP A 4 25.59 -15.01 0.93
C ASP A 4 24.56 -13.95 1.34
N VAL A 5 25.06 -12.72 1.52
CA VAL A 5 24.20 -11.58 1.73
C VAL A 5 23.44 -11.43 0.42
N LEU A 6 22.21 -11.92 0.39
CA LEU A 6 21.33 -11.70 -0.75
C LEU A 6 21.37 -10.22 -1.09
N ASP A 7 21.54 -9.90 -2.37
CA ASP A 7 21.55 -8.53 -2.85
C ASP A 7 20.35 -7.80 -2.22
N PRO A 8 20.57 -6.66 -1.55
CA PRO A 8 19.51 -5.94 -0.84
C PRO A 8 18.36 -5.51 -1.76
N THR A 9 18.58 -5.49 -3.08
CA THR A 9 17.55 -5.15 -4.07
C THR A 9 16.65 -6.32 -4.45
N ILE A 10 17.01 -7.57 -4.14
CA ILE A 10 16.22 -8.76 -4.54
C ILE A 10 14.83 -8.73 -3.89
N ALA A 11 14.78 -8.55 -2.58
CA ALA A 11 13.50 -8.57 -1.87
C ALA A 11 12.55 -7.46 -2.32
N PRO A 12 12.96 -6.17 -2.41
CA PRO A 12 12.11 -5.12 -2.96
C PRO A 12 11.67 -5.38 -4.40
N THR A 13 12.57 -5.91 -5.26
CA THR A 13 12.23 -6.22 -6.66
C THR A 13 11.15 -7.28 -6.77
N VAL A 14 11.28 -8.38 -6.01
CA VAL A 14 10.27 -9.45 -5.98
C VAL A 14 8.94 -8.90 -5.43
N PHE A 15 8.98 -8.17 -4.33
CA PHE A 15 7.78 -7.56 -3.76
C PHE A 15 7.13 -6.55 -4.71
N PHE A 16 7.91 -5.75 -5.42
CA PHE A 16 7.39 -4.81 -6.42
C PHE A 16 6.55 -5.52 -7.48
N TRP A 17 7.12 -6.52 -8.15
CA TRP A 17 6.43 -7.20 -9.24
C TRP A 17 5.18 -7.98 -8.78
N LEU A 18 5.22 -8.58 -7.60
CA LEU A 18 4.09 -9.31 -7.05
C LEU A 18 3.01 -8.39 -6.47
N ALA A 19 3.39 -7.30 -5.80
CA ALA A 19 2.43 -6.37 -5.22
C ALA A 19 1.81 -5.41 -6.24
N LEU A 20 2.49 -5.11 -7.35
CA LEU A 20 2.02 -4.16 -8.37
C LEU A 20 0.59 -4.46 -8.86
N PRO A 21 0.26 -5.68 -9.33
CA PRO A 21 -1.10 -5.98 -9.80
C PRO A 21 -2.14 -5.88 -8.67
N VAL A 22 -1.78 -6.24 -7.44
CA VAL A 22 -2.68 -6.16 -6.28
C VAL A 22 -2.94 -4.69 -5.92
N ALA A 23 -1.90 -3.86 -5.93
CA ALA A 23 -2.01 -2.44 -5.65
C ALA A 23 -2.84 -1.70 -6.73
N ILE A 24 -2.64 -2.02 -8.01
CA ILE A 24 -3.46 -1.49 -9.11
C ILE A 24 -4.92 -1.87 -8.91
N TRP A 25 -5.20 -3.12 -8.57
CA TRP A 25 -6.57 -3.58 -8.30
C TRP A 25 -7.20 -2.87 -7.10
N ALA A 26 -6.46 -2.71 -6.00
CA ALA A 26 -6.93 -2.01 -4.81
C ALA A 26 -7.24 -0.53 -5.11
N ALA A 27 -6.32 0.17 -5.80
CA ALA A 27 -6.48 1.55 -6.24
C ALA A 27 -7.71 1.73 -7.14
N TRP A 28 -7.84 0.86 -8.14
CA TRP A 28 -8.99 0.86 -9.05
C TRP A 28 -10.31 0.64 -8.31
N SER A 29 -10.35 -0.35 -7.41
CA SER A 29 -11.55 -0.65 -6.63
C SER A 29 -11.94 0.50 -5.73
N ASP A 30 -10.95 1.17 -5.12
CA ASP A 30 -11.20 2.29 -4.24
C ASP A 30 -11.74 3.50 -5.02
N LEU A 31 -11.13 3.86 -6.15
CA LEU A 31 -11.65 4.90 -7.05
C LEU A 31 -13.07 4.60 -7.55
N ALA A 32 -13.32 3.35 -7.95
CA ALA A 32 -14.58 2.94 -8.55
C ALA A 32 -15.71 2.76 -7.52
N ARG A 33 -15.42 2.25 -6.32
CA ARG A 33 -16.42 1.80 -5.34
C ARG A 33 -16.27 2.43 -3.97
N MET A 34 -15.20 3.20 -3.71
CA MET A 34 -14.81 3.71 -2.39
C MET A 34 -14.65 2.58 -1.37
N ARG A 35 -14.01 1.49 -1.80
CA ARG A 35 -13.77 0.29 -0.96
C ARG A 35 -12.54 -0.47 -1.43
N ILE A 36 -11.67 -0.82 -0.49
CA ILE A 36 -10.56 -1.75 -0.71
C ILE A 36 -11.10 -3.18 -0.54
N PRO A 37 -10.91 -4.08 -1.53
CA PRO A 37 -11.34 -5.48 -1.41
C PRO A 37 -10.54 -6.21 -0.32
N ASN A 38 -11.19 -6.98 0.53
CA ASN A 38 -10.48 -7.81 1.51
C ASN A 38 -9.53 -8.81 0.84
N MET A 39 -9.83 -9.25 -0.38
CA MET A 39 -8.96 -10.15 -1.15
C MET A 39 -7.63 -9.51 -1.53
N SER A 40 -7.57 -8.18 -1.74
CA SER A 40 -6.28 -7.50 -1.96
C SER A 40 -5.42 -7.48 -0.70
N VAL A 41 -6.03 -7.38 0.48
CA VAL A 41 -5.35 -7.50 1.78
C VAL A 41 -4.78 -8.90 1.96
N VAL A 42 -5.60 -9.93 1.72
CA VAL A 42 -5.16 -11.33 1.78
C VAL A 42 -4.05 -11.62 0.77
N ALA A 43 -4.17 -11.11 -0.46
CA ALA A 43 -3.15 -11.27 -1.49
C ALA A 43 -1.79 -10.67 -1.08
N LEU A 44 -1.77 -9.46 -0.48
CA LEU A 44 -0.51 -8.87 0.04
C LEU A 44 0.09 -9.72 1.16
N LEU A 45 -0.73 -10.23 2.08
CA LEU A 45 -0.25 -11.13 3.14
C LEU A 45 0.30 -12.44 2.58
N CYS A 46 -0.35 -13.03 1.57
CA CYS A 46 0.16 -14.23 0.90
C CYS A 46 1.47 -13.94 0.16
N ILE A 47 1.60 -12.79 -0.49
CA ILE A 47 2.86 -12.34 -1.12
C ILE A 47 3.97 -12.29 -0.08
N PHE A 48 3.74 -11.63 1.06
CA PHE A 48 4.74 -11.58 2.11
C PHE A 48 5.03 -12.97 2.70
N ALA A 49 4.00 -13.76 2.98
CA ALA A 49 4.18 -15.09 3.56
C ALA A 49 5.02 -16.03 2.68
N LEU A 50 4.79 -16.02 1.37
CA LEU A 50 5.46 -16.92 0.43
C LEU A 50 6.78 -16.35 -0.10
N ALA A 51 6.72 -15.15 -0.68
CA ALA A 51 7.91 -14.53 -1.25
C ALA A 51 8.87 -14.03 -0.16
N GLY A 52 8.35 -13.44 0.93
CA GLY A 52 9.18 -13.00 2.06
C GLY A 52 9.97 -14.15 2.69
N PHE A 53 9.35 -15.31 2.84
CA PHE A 53 10.04 -16.51 3.30
C PHE A 53 11.18 -16.96 2.38
N ALA A 54 11.01 -16.75 1.07
CA ALA A 54 12.00 -17.16 0.07
C ALA A 54 13.16 -16.16 -0.11
N VAL A 55 12.90 -14.85 0.09
CA VAL A 55 13.87 -13.79 -0.25
C VAL A 55 14.47 -13.05 0.94
N LEU A 56 13.94 -13.27 2.16
CA LEU A 56 14.46 -12.62 3.37
C LEU A 56 15.20 -13.63 4.27
N PRO A 57 16.21 -13.18 5.02
CA PRO A 57 16.74 -13.95 6.14
C PRO A 57 15.63 -14.28 7.14
N PHE A 58 15.64 -15.49 7.70
CA PHE A 58 14.54 -16.01 8.51
C PHE A 58 14.21 -15.15 9.74
N ASP A 59 15.22 -14.58 10.39
CA ASP A 59 15.10 -13.65 11.51
C ASP A 59 14.38 -12.35 11.10
N GLN A 60 14.76 -11.78 9.95
CA GLN A 60 14.08 -10.60 9.39
C GLN A 60 12.65 -10.92 8.96
N TYR A 61 12.43 -12.08 8.35
CA TYR A 61 11.10 -12.54 7.97
C TYR A 61 10.17 -12.60 9.18
N LEU A 62 10.60 -13.24 10.27
CA LEU A 62 9.82 -13.31 11.50
C LEU A 62 9.59 -11.93 12.12
N TYR A 63 10.64 -11.10 12.17
CA TYR A 63 10.53 -9.75 12.71
C TYR A 63 9.53 -8.88 11.95
N ARG A 64 9.46 -9.00 10.63
CA ARG A 64 8.55 -8.20 9.81
C ARG A 64 7.07 -8.56 10.01
N TRP A 65 6.74 -9.74 10.54
CA TRP A 65 5.36 -10.02 10.96
C TRP A 65 4.89 -9.12 12.11
N LEU A 66 5.81 -8.62 12.95
CA LEU A 66 5.46 -7.63 13.97
C LEU A 66 4.98 -6.33 13.34
N HIS A 67 5.51 -5.93 12.17
CA HIS A 67 5.03 -4.73 11.47
C HIS A 67 3.54 -4.88 11.12
N PHE A 68 3.12 -6.05 10.65
CA PHE A 68 1.70 -6.34 10.41
C PHE A 68 0.88 -6.15 11.68
N VAL A 69 1.29 -6.76 12.78
CA VAL A 69 0.53 -6.72 14.04
C VAL A 69 0.45 -5.29 14.57
N VAL A 70 1.57 -4.58 14.62
CA VAL A 70 1.65 -3.20 15.12
C VAL A 70 0.77 -2.27 14.29
N VAL A 71 0.91 -2.31 12.96
CA VAL A 71 0.12 -1.44 12.07
C VAL A 71 -1.35 -1.81 12.09
N LEU A 72 -1.70 -3.10 12.26
CA LEU A 72 -3.09 -3.53 12.41
C LEU A 72 -3.72 -2.97 13.71
N VAL A 73 -3.00 -3.06 14.83
CA VAL A 73 -3.47 -2.54 16.13
C VAL A 73 -3.63 -1.02 16.07
N LEU A 74 -2.64 -0.31 15.54
CA LEU A 74 -2.71 1.16 15.37
C LEU A 74 -3.83 1.55 14.40
N GLY A 75 -3.97 0.83 13.28
CA GLY A 75 -5.04 1.05 12.31
C GLY A 75 -6.42 0.81 12.90
N PHE A 76 -6.58 -0.22 13.74
CA PHE A 76 -7.82 -0.48 14.46
C PHE A 76 -8.14 0.63 15.47
N ALA A 77 -7.14 1.10 16.23
CA ALA A 77 -7.30 2.22 17.15
C ALA A 77 -7.75 3.50 16.42
N LEU A 78 -7.12 3.83 15.28
CA LEU A 78 -7.52 4.98 14.45
C LEU A 78 -8.90 4.80 13.81
N ASN A 79 -9.25 3.57 13.42
CA ASN A 79 -10.57 3.28 12.90
C ASN A 79 -11.66 3.46 13.97
N SER A 80 -11.40 3.09 15.22
CA SER A 80 -12.35 3.25 16.32
C SER A 80 -12.67 4.72 16.65
N THR A 81 -11.75 5.64 16.33
CA THR A 81 -11.98 7.09 16.43
C THR A 81 -12.66 7.69 15.20
N GLY A 82 -12.92 6.89 14.16
CA GLY A 82 -13.52 7.35 12.91
C GLY A 82 -12.56 8.12 11.98
N THR A 83 -11.27 8.19 12.32
CA THR A 83 -10.27 8.94 11.53
C THR A 83 -9.73 8.15 10.32
N LEU A 84 -9.79 6.83 10.37
CA LEU A 84 -9.28 5.95 9.32
C LEU A 84 -10.32 4.91 8.91
N GLY A 85 -10.47 4.67 7.60
CA GLY A 85 -11.32 3.61 7.08
C GLY A 85 -10.81 2.21 7.46
N ALA A 86 -11.71 1.29 7.82
CA ALA A 86 -11.32 -0.09 8.17
C ALA A 86 -10.61 -0.82 7.02
N GLY A 87 -10.95 -0.50 5.76
CA GLY A 87 -10.27 -1.02 4.56
C GLY A 87 -8.84 -0.54 4.47
N ASP A 88 -8.63 0.77 4.68
CA ASP A 88 -7.32 1.43 4.65
C ASP A 88 -6.39 0.88 5.73
N ALA A 89 -6.92 0.74 6.96
CA ALA A 89 -6.19 0.15 8.08
C ALA A 89 -5.68 -1.26 7.78
N LYS A 90 -6.55 -2.13 7.26
CA LYS A 90 -6.19 -3.51 6.89
C LYS A 90 -5.17 -3.56 5.75
N PHE A 91 -5.34 -2.71 4.74
CA PHE A 91 -4.43 -2.65 3.61
C PHE A 91 -3.05 -2.16 4.05
N ALA A 92 -2.98 -1.09 4.84
CA ALA A 92 -1.72 -0.58 5.39
C ALA A 92 -1.02 -1.64 6.26
N ALA A 93 -1.77 -2.37 7.10
CA ALA A 93 -1.23 -3.46 7.90
C ALA A 93 -0.65 -4.58 7.02
N ALA A 94 -1.36 -4.99 5.96
CA ALA A 94 -0.88 -6.04 5.05
C ALA A 94 0.34 -5.61 4.22
N ALA A 95 0.47 -4.32 3.92
CA ALA A 95 1.62 -3.75 3.23
C ALA A 95 2.86 -3.60 4.14
N ALA A 96 2.66 -3.41 5.45
CA ALA A 96 3.73 -3.10 6.39
C ALA A 96 4.89 -4.12 6.42
N PRO A 97 4.68 -5.44 6.35
CA PRO A 97 5.77 -6.42 6.32
C PRO A 97 6.68 -6.33 5.09
N LEU A 98 6.18 -5.76 3.97
CA LEU A 98 6.98 -5.58 2.76
C LEU A 98 8.06 -4.49 2.90
N ILE A 99 7.99 -3.70 3.98
CA ILE A 99 8.78 -2.50 4.21
C ILE A 99 9.66 -2.70 5.45
N PRO A 100 10.99 -2.53 5.38
CA PRO A 100 11.86 -2.58 6.53
C PRO A 100 11.60 -1.39 7.48
N LEU A 101 11.85 -1.60 8.78
CA LEU A 101 11.65 -0.58 9.81
C LEU A 101 12.52 0.66 9.60
N SER A 102 13.72 0.48 9.05
CA SER A 102 14.64 1.57 8.70
C SER A 102 14.02 2.63 7.78
N ASP A 103 13.10 2.20 6.92
CA ASP A 103 12.57 3.03 5.85
C ASP A 103 11.21 3.66 6.18
N VAL A 104 10.70 3.40 7.39
CA VAL A 104 9.38 3.91 7.80
C VAL A 104 9.32 5.45 7.74
N SER A 105 10.38 6.15 8.14
CA SER A 105 10.41 7.62 8.06
C SER A 105 10.33 8.11 6.61
N PHE A 106 11.06 7.47 5.71
CA PHE A 106 10.99 7.75 4.27
C PHE A 106 9.61 7.43 3.71
N LEU A 107 9.04 6.27 4.08
CA LEU A 107 7.70 5.87 3.66
C LEU A 107 6.63 6.89 4.09
N ILE A 108 6.67 7.37 5.33
CA ILE A 108 5.72 8.38 5.84
C ILE A 108 5.85 9.68 5.03
N MET A 109 7.07 10.15 4.78
CA MET A 109 7.30 11.33 3.96
C MET A 109 6.78 11.14 2.54
N LEU A 110 7.07 10.00 1.93
CA LEU A 110 6.57 9.63 0.59
C LEU A 110 5.04 9.56 0.57
N PHE A 111 4.43 8.96 1.61
CA PHE A 111 2.97 8.88 1.73
C PHE A 111 2.34 10.27 1.84
N CYS A 112 2.87 11.16 2.67
CA CYS A 112 2.35 12.52 2.81
C CYS A 112 2.43 13.30 1.48
N ALA A 113 3.56 13.22 0.78
CA ALA A 113 3.75 13.86 -0.52
C ALA A 113 2.80 13.27 -1.57
N ASN A 114 2.72 11.93 -1.64
CA ASN A 114 1.85 11.24 -2.58
C ASN A 114 0.36 11.46 -2.27
N LEU A 115 -0.03 11.50 -1.00
CA LEU A 115 -1.41 11.79 -0.59
C LEU A 115 -1.85 13.15 -1.11
N LEU A 116 -1.01 14.16 -0.96
CA LEU A 116 -1.29 15.50 -1.50
C LEU A 116 -1.36 15.48 -3.04
N GLY A 117 -0.40 14.83 -3.70
CA GLY A 117 -0.36 14.72 -5.17
C GLY A 117 -1.58 13.98 -5.73
N THR A 118 -1.95 12.85 -5.15
CA THR A 118 -3.11 12.05 -5.57
C THR A 118 -4.43 12.74 -5.25
N TRP A 119 -4.51 13.48 -4.15
CA TRP A 119 -5.68 14.30 -3.82
C TRP A 119 -5.88 15.42 -4.86
N ILE A 120 -4.82 16.15 -5.19
CA ILE A 120 -4.86 17.21 -6.21
C ILE A 120 -5.26 16.61 -7.58
N THR A 121 -4.60 15.52 -7.98
CA THR A 121 -4.89 14.85 -9.26
C THR A 121 -6.33 14.37 -9.34
N HIS A 122 -6.84 13.74 -8.26
CA HIS A 122 -8.24 13.31 -8.20
C HIS A 122 -9.20 14.50 -8.29
N ARG A 123 -8.91 15.64 -7.62
CA ARG A 123 -9.74 16.84 -7.70
C ARG A 123 -9.75 17.45 -9.11
N ILE A 124 -8.59 17.54 -9.75
CA ILE A 124 -8.50 18.02 -11.14
C ILE A 124 -9.30 17.07 -12.06
N ALA A 125 -9.10 15.75 -11.96
CA ALA A 125 -9.81 14.78 -12.78
C ALA A 125 -11.33 14.86 -12.60
N LYS A 126 -11.81 15.03 -11.35
CA LYS A 126 -13.23 15.16 -11.01
C LYS A 126 -13.90 16.36 -11.70
N HIS A 127 -13.17 17.49 -11.87
CA HIS A 127 -13.69 18.74 -12.41
C HIS A 127 -13.33 18.98 -13.88
N THR A 128 -12.69 18.02 -14.55
CA THR A 128 -12.30 18.09 -15.96
C THR A 128 -12.99 17.03 -16.80
N LYS A 129 -12.75 17.05 -18.12
CA LYS A 129 -13.23 16.02 -19.07
C LYS A 129 -12.64 14.63 -18.76
N LEU A 130 -11.60 14.52 -17.93
CA LEU A 130 -11.04 13.22 -17.53
C LEU A 130 -12.06 12.32 -16.80
N ARG A 131 -13.04 12.93 -16.11
CA ARG A 131 -14.16 12.20 -15.51
C ARG A 131 -14.95 11.37 -16.53
N THR A 132 -15.00 11.79 -17.80
CA THR A 132 -15.76 11.05 -18.84
C THR A 132 -15.13 9.71 -19.21
N LEU A 133 -13.85 9.49 -18.90
CA LEU A 133 -13.17 8.20 -19.12
C LEU A 133 -13.68 7.11 -18.17
N ALA A 134 -14.18 7.49 -16.99
CA ALA A 134 -14.71 6.57 -15.99
C ALA A 134 -15.96 7.15 -15.31
N PRO A 135 -17.06 7.39 -16.04
CA PRO A 135 -18.20 8.18 -15.57
C PRO A 135 -18.94 7.53 -14.40
N LYS A 136 -18.79 6.21 -14.22
CA LYS A 136 -19.51 5.42 -13.20
C LYS A 136 -18.74 5.31 -11.88
N TRP A 137 -17.57 5.94 -11.74
CA TRP A 137 -16.82 5.85 -10.49
C TRP A 137 -17.51 6.60 -9.36
N LYS A 138 -17.67 5.88 -8.24
CA LYS A 138 -18.34 6.42 -7.05
C LYS A 138 -17.57 7.61 -6.44
N SER A 139 -16.24 7.64 -6.56
CA SER A 139 -15.40 8.70 -6.04
C SER A 139 -15.73 10.09 -6.58
N TRP A 140 -16.40 10.18 -7.74
CA TRP A 140 -16.86 11.45 -8.31
C TRP A 140 -18.06 12.06 -7.59
N SER A 141 -18.85 11.24 -6.89
CA SER A 141 -20.12 11.65 -6.27
C SER A 141 -20.07 11.77 -4.74
N THR A 142 -18.96 11.43 -4.11
CA THR A 142 -18.82 11.39 -2.64
C THR A 142 -18.45 12.71 -1.97
N GLY A 143 -18.72 13.84 -2.60
CA GLY A 143 -18.50 15.16 -1.98
C GLY A 143 -17.03 15.42 -1.66
N TRP A 144 -16.70 15.56 -0.38
CA TRP A 144 -15.35 15.79 0.14
C TRP A 144 -14.56 14.51 0.39
N ASP A 145 -15.23 13.35 0.45
CA ASP A 145 -14.56 12.08 0.68
C ASP A 145 -13.55 11.80 -0.43
N TYR A 146 -12.40 11.29 -0.03
CA TYR A 146 -11.29 10.98 -0.90
C TYR A 146 -10.96 9.49 -0.84
N PRO A 147 -10.72 8.82 -1.99
CA PRO A 147 -10.33 7.40 -2.03
C PRO A 147 -8.90 7.23 -1.49
N MET A 148 -8.78 6.98 -0.17
CA MET A 148 -7.48 6.90 0.50
C MET A 148 -6.68 5.65 0.09
N GLY A 149 -7.38 4.58 -0.28
CA GLY A 149 -6.76 3.37 -0.81
C GLY A 149 -6.00 3.59 -2.12
N PHE A 150 -6.38 4.58 -2.92
CA PHE A 150 -5.60 5.01 -4.09
C PHE A 150 -4.23 5.57 -3.66
N ALA A 151 -4.19 6.46 -2.65
CA ALA A 151 -2.93 6.99 -2.12
C ALA A 151 -2.07 5.90 -1.47
N LEU A 152 -2.67 5.01 -0.66
CA LEU A 152 -1.95 3.91 -0.01
C LEU A 152 -1.33 2.96 -1.02
N SER A 153 -2.11 2.53 -2.01
CA SER A 153 -1.66 1.59 -3.05
C SER A 153 -0.55 2.19 -3.91
N SER A 154 -0.70 3.44 -4.35
CA SER A 154 0.32 4.12 -5.15
C SER A 154 1.60 4.39 -4.35
N THR A 155 1.49 4.73 -3.06
CA THR A 155 2.67 4.88 -2.19
C THR A 155 3.43 3.56 -2.05
N LEU A 156 2.74 2.44 -1.85
CA LEU A 156 3.38 1.12 -1.78
C LEU A 156 4.17 0.82 -3.05
N VAL A 157 3.57 1.04 -4.23
CA VAL A 157 4.23 0.79 -5.52
C VAL A 157 5.42 1.72 -5.71
N MET A 158 5.27 3.01 -5.42
CA MET A 158 6.38 3.99 -5.54
C MET A 158 7.53 3.63 -4.60
N TYR A 159 7.22 3.29 -3.34
CA TYR A 159 8.25 2.89 -2.39
C TYR A 159 9.01 1.64 -2.88
N LEU A 160 8.29 0.59 -3.26
CA LEU A 160 8.92 -0.66 -3.72
C LEU A 160 9.72 -0.45 -5.01
N ALA A 161 9.25 0.43 -5.92
CA ALA A 161 9.98 0.78 -7.13
C ALA A 161 11.29 1.52 -6.81
N ILE A 162 11.26 2.50 -5.90
CA ILE A 162 12.48 3.21 -5.45
C ILE A 162 13.45 2.23 -4.80
N ALA A 163 12.98 1.40 -3.88
CA ALA A 163 13.81 0.43 -3.18
C ALA A 163 14.38 -0.68 -4.09
N ALA A 164 13.75 -0.95 -5.24
CA ALA A 164 14.17 -1.98 -6.17
C ALA A 164 15.13 -1.46 -7.26
N PHE A 165 15.01 -0.19 -7.68
CA PHE A 165 15.62 0.30 -8.92
C PHE A 165 16.47 1.57 -8.75
N VAL A 166 16.46 2.20 -7.59
CA VAL A 166 17.22 3.41 -7.25
C VAL A 166 18.20 3.14 -6.14
#